data_fe953b267ae1695a2d4aeac6cb86b1cf
#
_entry.id   fe953b267ae1695a2d4aeac6cb86b1cf
#
_cell.length_a   1.000
_cell.length_b   1.000
_cell.length_c   1.000
_cell.angle_alpha   90.00
_cell.angle_beta   90.00
_cell.angle_gamma   90.00
#
_symmetry.space_group_name_H-M   'P 1'
#
loop_
_entity.id
_entity.type
_entity.pdbx_description
1 polymer ?
#
loop_
_entity_poly.entity_id
_entity_poly.type
_entity_poly.pdbx_seq_one_letter_code
_entity_poly.pdbx_strand_id
1 'polypeptide(L)'
;MDTLYIVSEMRTTMKSAIYPGSFDPVTLGHLDIIKRSAGLTDHLIVAVLNNSSKTPLFSVDERVNMLKEVTRDIPNIEIVSFSGLLVDFAKEKNCRVIIRGLRAVTDFEYELAMSQTNRVANPNIDTIFLNTSLKYAYLSSSIVKEMAMYGGDISKFVPENVIKPIYEKYNIQRNKEGENHEQN
;
A
#
# COMPACT_ATOMS: atom_id res chain seq x y z
N MET A 1 -1.13 16.20 -50.97
CA MET A 1 -0.27 16.65 -49.84
C MET A 1 -0.97 16.22 -48.56
N ASP A 2 -0.69 15.00 -48.14
CA ASP A 2 -1.34 14.42 -46.95
C ASP A 2 -0.56 14.81 -45.72
N THR A 3 -1.13 15.73 -44.95
CA THR A 3 -0.59 16.08 -43.64
C THR A 3 -0.97 14.97 -42.68
N LEU A 4 -0.07 14.00 -42.48
CA LEU A 4 -0.16 13.02 -41.40
C LEU A 4 -0.11 13.78 -40.08
N TYR A 5 -1.25 13.95 -39.43
CA TYR A 5 -1.31 14.29 -38.03
C TYR A 5 -0.84 13.06 -37.23
N ILE A 6 0.43 13.08 -36.84
CA ILE A 6 0.94 12.21 -35.81
C ILE A 6 0.32 12.71 -34.48
N VAL A 7 -0.83 12.19 -34.14
CA VAL A 7 -1.35 12.29 -32.77
C VAL A 7 -0.46 11.38 -31.95
N SER A 8 0.64 11.93 -31.42
CA SER A 8 1.33 11.27 -30.31
C SER A 8 0.31 11.20 -29.18
N GLU A 9 -0.13 10.01 -28.81
CA GLU A 9 -0.87 9.79 -27.57
C GLU A 9 -0.01 10.34 -26.42
N MET A 10 -0.25 11.60 -26.07
CA MET A 10 0.25 12.15 -24.82
C MET A 10 -0.48 11.40 -23.72
N ARG A 11 0.11 10.30 -23.24
CA ARG A 11 -0.27 9.73 -21.94
C ARG A 11 -0.06 10.83 -20.91
N THR A 12 -1.14 11.48 -20.51
CA THR A 12 -1.11 12.45 -19.41
C THR A 12 -1.05 11.67 -18.12
N THR A 13 0.14 11.17 -17.78
CA THR A 13 0.40 10.56 -16.48
C THR A 13 0.71 11.64 -15.45
N MET A 14 0.38 11.42 -14.19
CA MET A 14 0.84 12.26 -13.11
C MET A 14 2.36 12.08 -12.95
N LYS A 15 3.11 13.17 -12.83
CA LYS A 15 4.58 13.09 -12.69
C LYS A 15 4.99 12.24 -11.50
N SER A 16 4.46 12.54 -10.31
CA SER A 16 4.73 11.78 -9.09
C SER A 16 3.56 11.78 -8.14
N ALA A 17 3.42 10.70 -7.36
CA ALA A 17 2.48 10.61 -6.25
C ALA A 17 3.09 9.85 -5.07
N ILE A 18 2.57 10.13 -3.87
CA ILE A 18 2.94 9.42 -2.64
C ILE A 18 1.78 8.53 -2.23
N TYR A 19 2.04 7.25 -2.01
CA TYR A 19 1.12 6.32 -1.35
C TYR A 19 1.64 6.01 0.05
N PRO A 20 1.16 6.71 1.09
CA PRO A 20 1.60 6.51 2.46
C PRO A 20 0.81 5.42 3.15
N GLY A 21 1.46 4.66 4.05
CA GLY A 21 0.80 3.66 4.86
C GLY A 21 1.70 3.08 5.95
N SER A 22 1.12 2.34 6.88
CA SER A 22 1.89 1.60 7.89
C SER A 22 2.49 0.32 7.30
N PHE A 23 1.77 -0.37 6.41
CA PHE A 23 2.17 -1.64 5.77
C PHE A 23 2.68 -2.68 6.78
N ASP A 24 1.94 -2.88 7.85
CA ASP A 24 2.31 -3.72 9.00
C ASP A 24 1.35 -4.90 9.22
N PRO A 25 1.46 -5.95 8.39
CA PRO A 25 2.28 -6.10 7.19
C PRO A 25 1.62 -5.54 5.92
N VAL A 26 2.37 -5.55 4.79
CA VAL A 26 1.81 -5.34 3.46
C VAL A 26 0.81 -6.45 3.13
N THR A 27 -0.34 -6.08 2.53
CA THR A 27 -1.41 -7.01 2.13
C THR A 27 -1.64 -7.00 0.62
N LEU A 28 -2.39 -7.99 0.11
CA LEU A 28 -2.79 -8.00 -1.31
C LEU A 28 -3.65 -6.78 -1.67
N GLY A 29 -4.41 -6.22 -0.72
CA GLY A 29 -5.13 -4.97 -0.91
C GLY A 29 -4.19 -3.77 -1.10
N HIS A 30 -3.12 -3.68 -0.32
CA HIS A 30 -2.09 -2.66 -0.52
C HIS A 30 -1.41 -2.82 -1.89
N LEU A 31 -1.07 -4.04 -2.27
CA LEU A 31 -0.40 -4.33 -3.54
C LEU A 31 -1.30 -4.00 -4.75
N ASP A 32 -2.62 -4.20 -4.64
CA ASP A 32 -3.60 -3.78 -5.67
C ASP A 32 -3.54 -2.26 -5.89
N ILE A 33 -3.60 -1.47 -4.82
CA ILE A 33 -3.49 -0.01 -4.89
C ILE A 33 -2.13 0.41 -5.44
N ILE A 34 -1.02 -0.18 -4.97
CA ILE A 34 0.33 0.12 -5.44
C ILE A 34 0.44 -0.09 -6.95
N LYS A 35 0.03 -1.26 -7.48
CA LYS A 35 0.10 -1.57 -8.92
C LYS A 35 -0.71 -0.60 -9.77
N ARG A 36 -1.92 -0.26 -9.32
CA ARG A 36 -2.80 0.67 -10.04
C ARG A 36 -2.26 2.10 -9.98
N SER A 37 -1.75 2.53 -8.83
CA SER A 37 -1.11 3.84 -8.67
C SER A 37 0.13 3.98 -9.56
N ALA A 38 0.98 2.95 -9.60
CA ALA A 38 2.15 2.94 -10.49
C ALA A 38 1.77 3.06 -11.97
N GLY A 39 0.62 2.48 -12.39
CA GLY A 39 0.09 2.64 -13.74
C GLY A 39 -0.46 4.03 -14.07
N LEU A 40 -0.73 4.86 -13.06
CA LEU A 40 -1.26 6.22 -13.20
C LEU A 40 -0.19 7.30 -13.08
N THR A 41 1.04 6.97 -12.64
CA THR A 41 2.11 7.93 -12.34
C THR A 41 3.39 7.58 -13.08
N ASP A 42 4.20 8.59 -13.38
CA ASP A 42 5.57 8.35 -13.89
C ASP A 42 6.49 7.84 -12.77
N HIS A 43 6.23 8.28 -11.51
CA HIS A 43 6.99 7.89 -10.33
C HIS A 43 6.06 7.78 -9.11
N LEU A 44 6.02 6.60 -8.49
CA LEU A 44 5.25 6.35 -7.28
C LEU A 44 6.18 6.19 -6.08
N ILE A 45 5.99 7.03 -5.07
CA ILE A 45 6.67 6.92 -3.78
C ILE A 45 5.76 6.18 -2.81
N VAL A 46 6.10 4.94 -2.48
CA VAL A 46 5.42 4.17 -1.41
C VAL A 46 6.12 4.48 -0.10
N ALA A 47 5.44 5.21 0.78
CA ALA A 47 6.03 5.79 1.96
C ALA A 47 5.58 5.08 3.24
N VAL A 48 6.49 4.36 3.89
CA VAL A 48 6.24 3.65 5.16
C VAL A 48 6.28 4.66 6.32
N LEU A 49 5.12 4.86 6.97
CA LEU A 49 5.05 5.74 8.13
C LEU A 49 5.69 5.08 9.36
N ASN A 50 6.67 5.76 9.93
CA ASN A 50 7.20 5.44 11.25
C ASN A 50 6.39 6.18 12.32
N ASN A 51 5.40 5.50 12.89
CA ASN A 51 4.56 6.06 13.95
C ASN A 51 5.04 5.53 15.31
N SER A 52 5.66 6.41 16.10
CA SER A 52 6.18 6.09 17.44
C SER A 52 5.08 5.81 18.48
N SER A 53 3.82 6.18 18.21
CA SER A 53 2.70 5.97 19.15
C SER A 53 2.06 4.57 19.04
N LYS A 54 2.45 3.77 18.05
CA LYS A 54 1.93 2.41 17.83
C LYS A 54 3.06 1.40 18.00
N THR A 55 2.72 0.23 18.55
CA THR A 55 3.63 -0.92 18.59
C THR A 55 3.36 -1.77 17.33
N PRO A 56 4.16 -1.64 16.28
CA PRO A 56 4.00 -2.42 15.07
C PRO A 56 4.50 -3.86 15.27
N LEU A 57 4.00 -4.81 14.45
CA LEU A 57 4.49 -6.19 14.43
C LEU A 57 5.90 -6.25 13.82
N PHE A 58 6.13 -5.45 12.79
CA PHE A 58 7.38 -5.38 12.05
C PHE A 58 8.05 -4.02 12.23
N SER A 59 9.37 -4.00 12.38
CA SER A 59 10.16 -2.77 12.36
C SER A 59 9.96 -2.02 11.03
N VAL A 60 10.38 -0.75 11.00
CA VAL A 60 10.31 0.04 9.76
C VAL A 60 11.10 -0.60 8.64
N ASP A 61 12.31 -1.07 8.94
CA ASP A 61 13.20 -1.70 7.95
C ASP A 61 12.62 -3.02 7.41
N GLU A 62 12.02 -3.84 8.27
CA GLU A 62 11.34 -5.07 7.84
C GLU A 62 10.18 -4.75 6.87
N ARG A 63 9.37 -3.73 7.17
CA ARG A 63 8.24 -3.31 6.32
C ARG A 63 8.72 -2.75 4.97
N VAL A 64 9.78 -1.94 4.98
CA VAL A 64 10.42 -1.41 3.77
C VAL A 64 10.96 -2.55 2.91
N ASN A 65 11.65 -3.53 3.51
CA ASN A 65 12.21 -4.67 2.79
C ASN A 65 11.12 -5.56 2.18
N MET A 66 10.05 -5.85 2.93
CA MET A 66 8.89 -6.58 2.40
C MET A 66 8.27 -5.87 1.19
N LEU A 67 8.09 -4.54 1.28
CA LEU A 67 7.56 -3.76 0.16
C LEU A 67 8.49 -3.81 -1.06
N LYS A 68 9.80 -3.62 -0.89
CA LYS A 68 10.78 -3.72 -1.98
C LYS A 68 10.71 -5.07 -2.68
N GLU A 69 10.58 -6.15 -1.92
CA GLU A 69 10.51 -7.50 -2.46
C GLU A 69 9.22 -7.72 -3.27
N VAL A 70 8.06 -7.35 -2.73
CA VAL A 70 6.76 -7.57 -3.41
C VAL A 70 6.52 -6.63 -4.59
N THR A 71 7.31 -5.56 -4.71
CA THR A 71 7.19 -4.57 -5.80
C THR A 71 8.38 -4.56 -6.76
N ARG A 72 9.33 -5.49 -6.62
CA ARG A 72 10.59 -5.52 -7.40
C ARG A 72 10.41 -5.46 -8.91
N ASP A 73 9.28 -5.99 -9.41
CA ASP A 73 8.98 -6.05 -10.84
C ASP A 73 8.24 -4.79 -11.36
N ILE A 74 8.08 -3.76 -10.52
CA ILE A 74 7.42 -2.50 -10.88
C ILE A 74 8.48 -1.41 -10.94
N PRO A 75 8.86 -0.95 -12.15
CA PRO A 75 10.11 -0.18 -12.34
C PRO A 75 10.04 1.27 -11.85
N ASN A 76 8.85 1.84 -11.71
CA ASN A 76 8.63 3.25 -11.37
C ASN A 76 8.23 3.48 -9.90
N ILE A 77 8.64 2.58 -9.00
CA ILE A 77 8.35 2.66 -7.56
C ILE A 77 9.62 2.98 -6.77
N GLU A 78 9.51 3.94 -5.86
CA GLU A 78 10.47 4.21 -4.79
C GLU A 78 9.87 3.80 -3.46
N ILE A 79 10.54 2.94 -2.68
CA ILE A 79 10.11 2.56 -1.32
C ILE A 79 10.97 3.30 -0.32
N VAL A 80 10.35 4.10 0.53
CA VAL A 80 11.03 4.88 1.57
C VAL A 80 10.27 4.83 2.89
N SER A 81 10.93 5.19 3.97
CA SER A 81 10.29 5.47 5.26
C SER A 81 10.31 6.95 5.55
N PHE A 82 9.34 7.42 6.33
CA PHE A 82 9.31 8.79 6.83
C PHE A 82 8.72 8.85 8.24
N SER A 83 9.03 9.94 8.93
CA SER A 83 8.48 10.27 10.25
C SER A 83 7.93 11.71 10.21
N GLY A 84 6.95 12.01 11.07
CA GLY A 84 6.34 13.33 11.13
C GLY A 84 5.13 13.50 10.20
N LEU A 85 4.87 14.75 9.79
CA LEU A 85 3.69 15.08 9.00
C LEU A 85 3.85 14.68 7.52
N LEU A 86 2.82 14.07 6.97
CA LEU A 86 2.79 13.67 5.57
C LEU A 86 2.96 14.86 4.61
N VAL A 87 2.40 16.01 4.97
CA VAL A 87 2.49 17.23 4.16
C VAL A 87 3.91 17.81 4.09
N ASP A 88 4.70 17.67 5.16
CA ASP A 88 6.09 18.08 5.17
C ASP A 88 6.95 17.13 4.34
N PHE A 89 6.73 15.83 4.48
CA PHE A 89 7.37 14.83 3.65
C PHE A 89 7.03 15.01 2.17
N ALA A 90 5.77 15.30 1.82
CA ALA A 90 5.37 15.58 0.44
C ALA A 90 6.06 16.81 -0.13
N LYS A 91 6.24 17.86 0.69
CA LYS A 91 6.99 19.06 0.31
C LYS A 91 8.48 18.75 0.08
N GLU A 92 9.11 17.98 0.96
CA GLU A 92 10.50 17.51 0.82
C GLU A 92 10.70 16.75 -0.49
N LYS A 93 9.78 15.85 -0.82
CA LYS A 93 9.80 15.06 -2.06
C LYS A 93 9.33 15.84 -3.30
N ASN A 94 9.00 17.12 -3.17
CA ASN A 94 8.42 17.95 -4.23
C ASN A 94 7.22 17.27 -4.94
N CYS A 95 6.39 16.59 -4.15
CA CYS A 95 5.25 15.83 -4.62
C CYS A 95 3.94 16.50 -4.14
N ARG A 96 2.98 16.65 -5.05
CA ARG A 96 1.71 17.34 -4.78
C ARG A 96 0.50 16.41 -4.68
N VAL A 97 0.68 15.15 -5.00
CA VAL A 97 -0.41 14.17 -5.04
C VAL A 97 -0.19 13.10 -3.99
N ILE A 98 -1.18 12.92 -3.13
CA ILE A 98 -1.26 11.81 -2.18
C ILE A 98 -2.30 10.83 -2.72
N ILE A 99 -1.97 9.53 -2.74
CA ILE A 99 -2.91 8.47 -3.09
C ILE A 99 -3.34 7.77 -1.80
N ARG A 100 -4.63 7.51 -1.64
CA ARG A 100 -5.21 6.75 -0.54
C ARG A 100 -6.11 5.64 -1.07
N GLY A 101 -6.04 4.46 -0.48
CA GLY A 101 -6.95 3.35 -0.77
C GLY A 101 -8.21 3.43 0.10
N LEU A 102 -9.39 3.30 -0.51
CA LEU A 102 -10.66 3.21 0.21
C LEU A 102 -11.22 1.78 0.11
N ARG A 103 -11.63 1.23 1.25
CA ARG A 103 -12.20 -0.12 1.36
C ARG A 103 -13.69 -0.10 1.64
N ALA A 104 -14.13 0.74 2.57
CA ALA A 104 -15.51 0.84 3.04
C ALA A 104 -15.89 2.28 3.33
N VAL A 105 -17.20 2.51 3.52
CA VAL A 105 -17.74 3.84 3.83
C VAL A 105 -17.15 4.43 5.12
N THR A 106 -16.91 3.59 6.13
CA THR A 106 -16.30 3.99 7.41
C THR A 106 -14.85 4.49 7.26
N ASP A 107 -14.08 3.95 6.30
CA ASP A 107 -12.75 4.46 6.01
C ASP A 107 -12.82 5.84 5.36
N PHE A 108 -13.84 6.09 4.53
CA PHE A 108 -13.98 7.30 3.74
C PHE A 108 -14.09 8.57 4.61
N GLU A 109 -14.88 8.54 5.67
CA GLU A 109 -15.05 9.72 6.54
C GLU A 109 -13.70 10.14 7.17
N TYR A 110 -12.95 9.18 7.69
CA TYR A 110 -11.63 9.45 8.26
C TYR A 110 -10.64 9.96 7.20
N GLU A 111 -10.58 9.29 6.06
CA GLU A 111 -9.65 9.65 4.97
C GLU A 111 -10.00 11.01 4.36
N LEU A 112 -11.30 11.34 4.25
CA LEU A 112 -11.77 12.65 3.81
C LEU A 112 -11.33 13.75 4.79
N ALA A 113 -11.56 13.56 6.08
CA ALA A 113 -11.11 14.51 7.10
C ALA A 113 -9.60 14.73 7.06
N MET A 114 -8.81 13.65 6.92
CA MET A 114 -7.37 13.73 6.79
C MET A 114 -6.94 14.46 5.51
N SER A 115 -7.61 14.23 4.39
CA SER A 115 -7.29 14.92 3.13
C SER A 115 -7.55 16.43 3.21
N GLN A 116 -8.65 16.82 3.85
CA GLN A 116 -8.99 18.22 4.09
C GLN A 116 -7.96 18.88 5.04
N THR A 117 -7.60 18.19 6.11
CA THR A 117 -6.56 18.66 7.06
C THR A 117 -5.22 18.85 6.35
N ASN A 118 -4.80 17.90 5.51
CA ASN A 118 -3.59 18.01 4.72
C ASN A 118 -3.63 19.22 3.77
N ARG A 119 -4.77 19.47 3.11
CA ARG A 119 -4.95 20.60 2.20
C ARG A 119 -4.95 21.95 2.94
N VAL A 120 -5.50 22.00 4.15
CA VAL A 120 -5.42 23.21 5.00
C VAL A 120 -3.96 23.48 5.39
N ALA A 121 -3.20 22.45 5.78
CA ALA A 121 -1.80 22.55 6.14
C ALA A 121 -0.89 22.91 4.95
N ASN A 122 -1.20 22.39 3.76
CA ASN A 122 -0.49 22.71 2.51
C ASN A 122 -1.48 22.74 1.32
N PRO A 123 -1.91 23.95 0.87
CA PRO A 123 -2.88 24.12 -0.22
C PRO A 123 -2.43 23.57 -1.58
N ASN A 124 -1.14 23.26 -1.76
CA ASN A 124 -0.61 22.69 -3.00
C ASN A 124 -0.72 21.17 -3.08
N ILE A 125 -1.25 20.51 -2.03
CA ILE A 125 -1.40 19.06 -1.97
C ILE A 125 -2.85 18.70 -2.24
N ASP A 126 -3.05 17.73 -3.14
CA ASP A 126 -4.33 17.08 -3.40
C ASP A 126 -4.26 15.59 -3.07
N THR A 127 -5.41 15.02 -2.67
CA THR A 127 -5.55 13.60 -2.36
C THR A 127 -6.45 12.92 -3.40
N ILE A 128 -5.98 11.83 -3.96
CA ILE A 128 -6.72 10.96 -4.86
C ILE A 128 -7.10 9.68 -4.12
N PHE A 129 -8.39 9.34 -4.15
CA PHE A 129 -8.88 8.12 -3.56
C PHE A 129 -9.06 7.02 -4.62
N LEU A 130 -8.44 5.88 -4.41
CA LEU A 130 -8.62 4.69 -5.22
C LEU A 130 -9.43 3.65 -4.45
N ASN A 131 -10.56 3.22 -4.99
CA ASN A 131 -11.33 2.12 -4.41
C ASN A 131 -10.51 0.83 -4.49
N THR A 132 -10.38 0.13 -3.37
CA THR A 132 -9.79 -1.21 -3.35
C THR A 132 -10.66 -2.18 -4.15
N SER A 133 -10.04 -3.13 -4.83
CA SER A 133 -10.75 -4.22 -5.52
C SER A 133 -11.72 -4.94 -4.57
N LEU A 134 -12.93 -5.28 -5.04
CA LEU A 134 -13.97 -5.90 -4.20
C LEU A 134 -13.47 -7.13 -3.42
N LYS A 135 -12.62 -7.94 -4.03
CA LYS A 135 -12.02 -9.11 -3.38
C LYS A 135 -11.12 -8.79 -2.19
N TYR A 136 -10.71 -7.53 -2.01
CA TYR A 136 -9.88 -7.07 -0.91
C TYR A 136 -10.56 -6.02 -0.03
N ALA A 137 -11.84 -5.72 -0.27
CA ALA A 137 -12.56 -4.66 0.44
C ALA A 137 -12.64 -4.88 1.96
N TYR A 138 -12.65 -6.14 2.39
CA TYR A 138 -12.67 -6.53 3.81
C TYR A 138 -11.28 -6.62 4.44
N LEU A 139 -10.20 -6.52 3.62
CA LEU A 139 -8.85 -6.86 4.04
C LEU A 139 -8.15 -5.68 4.74
N SER A 140 -7.60 -5.94 5.92
CA SER A 140 -6.72 -5.00 6.63
C SER A 140 -5.53 -5.73 7.25
N SER A 141 -4.44 -5.01 7.52
CA SER A 141 -3.30 -5.58 8.24
C SER A 141 -3.67 -6.07 9.64
N SER A 142 -4.64 -5.42 10.30
CA SER A 142 -5.11 -5.84 11.62
C SER A 142 -5.81 -7.19 11.58
N ILE A 143 -6.69 -7.41 10.60
CA ILE A 143 -7.35 -8.71 10.38
C ILE A 143 -6.32 -9.80 10.08
N VAL A 144 -5.33 -9.51 9.23
CA VAL A 144 -4.25 -10.46 8.91
C VAL A 144 -3.48 -10.84 10.17
N LYS A 145 -3.11 -9.85 10.99
CA LYS A 145 -2.39 -10.09 12.26
C LYS A 145 -3.20 -10.94 13.22
N GLU A 146 -4.48 -10.64 13.38
CA GLU A 146 -5.38 -11.38 14.25
C GLU A 146 -5.53 -12.84 13.77
N MET A 147 -5.80 -13.07 12.49
CA MET A 147 -5.87 -14.41 11.94
C MET A 147 -4.57 -15.19 12.11
N ALA A 148 -3.43 -14.56 11.83
CA ALA A 148 -2.13 -15.20 11.97
C ALA A 148 -1.83 -15.58 13.43
N MET A 149 -2.15 -14.69 14.38
CA MET A 149 -1.95 -14.92 15.81
C MET A 149 -2.66 -16.19 16.32
N TYR A 150 -3.81 -16.53 15.71
CA TYR A 150 -4.56 -17.75 16.02
C TYR A 150 -4.25 -18.93 15.07
N GLY A 151 -3.18 -18.83 14.26
CA GLY A 151 -2.77 -19.90 13.34
C GLY A 151 -3.67 -20.08 12.10
N GLY A 152 -4.60 -19.14 11.85
CA GLY A 152 -5.48 -19.16 10.69
C GLY A 152 -4.73 -18.97 9.37
N ASP A 153 -5.30 -19.48 8.27
CA ASP A 153 -4.69 -19.35 6.94
C ASP A 153 -4.75 -17.91 6.40
N ILE A 154 -3.58 -17.31 6.16
CA ILE A 154 -3.44 -15.95 5.64
C ILE A 154 -2.99 -15.90 4.16
N SER A 155 -2.89 -17.05 3.49
CA SER A 155 -2.37 -17.14 2.11
C SER A 155 -3.17 -16.32 1.09
N LYS A 156 -4.46 -16.09 1.34
CA LYS A 156 -5.35 -15.30 0.48
C LYS A 156 -5.32 -13.79 0.78
N PHE A 157 -4.54 -13.36 1.77
CA PHE A 157 -4.57 -11.99 2.27
C PHE A 157 -3.27 -11.23 2.07
N VAL A 158 -2.13 -11.96 2.01
CA VAL A 158 -0.80 -11.36 1.88
C VAL A 158 -0.02 -12.01 0.74
N PRO A 159 1.00 -11.33 0.18
CA PRO A 159 1.95 -11.95 -0.74
C PRO A 159 2.65 -13.15 -0.09
N GLU A 160 2.99 -14.16 -0.89
CA GLU A 160 3.55 -15.44 -0.42
C GLU A 160 4.80 -15.26 0.46
N ASN A 161 5.71 -14.39 0.04
CA ASN A 161 6.96 -14.10 0.77
C ASN A 161 6.75 -13.41 2.13
N VAL A 162 5.55 -12.89 2.41
CA VAL A 162 5.18 -12.23 3.67
C VAL A 162 4.57 -13.21 4.67
N ILE A 163 4.06 -14.36 4.22
CA ILE A 163 3.36 -15.36 5.04
C ILE A 163 4.26 -15.89 6.18
N LYS A 164 5.43 -16.43 5.81
CA LYS A 164 6.36 -17.02 6.77
C LYS A 164 6.83 -16.03 7.83
N PRO A 165 7.30 -14.81 7.48
CA PRO A 165 7.68 -13.79 8.45
C PRO A 165 6.58 -13.45 9.47
N ILE A 166 5.30 -13.43 9.04
CA ILE A 166 4.18 -13.13 9.96
C ILE A 166 4.05 -14.24 11.01
N TYR A 167 4.04 -15.51 10.61
CA TYR A 167 3.92 -16.63 11.56
C TYR A 167 5.14 -16.71 12.50
N GLU A 168 6.34 -16.41 12.03
CA GLU A 168 7.55 -16.37 12.85
C GLU A 168 7.44 -15.33 13.97
N LYS A 169 6.83 -14.17 13.73
CA LYS A 169 6.59 -13.14 14.76
C LYS A 169 5.65 -13.61 15.87
N TYR A 170 4.77 -14.57 15.58
CA TYR A 170 3.84 -15.14 16.56
C TYR A 170 4.31 -16.51 17.12
N ASN A 171 5.52 -16.97 16.76
CA ASN A 171 6.05 -18.29 17.13
C ASN A 171 5.14 -19.46 16.71
N ILE A 172 4.44 -19.32 15.58
CA ILE A 172 3.53 -20.33 15.05
C ILE A 172 4.27 -21.18 14.02
N GLN A 173 4.42 -22.47 14.32
CA GLN A 173 4.91 -23.46 13.36
C GLN A 173 3.71 -24.02 12.58
N ARG A 174 3.61 -23.68 11.28
CA ARG A 174 2.69 -24.39 10.37
C ARG A 174 3.44 -25.58 9.79
N ASN A 175 3.07 -26.78 10.21
CA ASN A 175 3.40 -27.99 9.47
C ASN A 175 2.72 -27.91 8.09
N LYS A 176 3.46 -28.22 7.01
CA LYS A 176 2.93 -28.33 5.65
C LYS A 176 2.05 -29.58 5.47
N GLU A 177 1.11 -29.84 6.36
CA GLU A 177 0.16 -30.94 6.30
C GLU A 177 -1.26 -30.37 6.14
N GLY A 178 -1.66 -30.13 4.90
CA GLY A 178 -2.99 -29.60 4.58
C GLY A 178 -3.37 -29.68 3.12
N GLU A 179 -2.60 -30.41 2.29
CA GLU A 179 -2.97 -30.71 0.91
C GLU A 179 -3.42 -32.17 0.75
N ASN A 180 -4.40 -32.63 1.51
CA ASN A 180 -5.08 -33.91 1.19
C ASN A 180 -6.32 -34.06 2.06
N HIS A 181 -7.43 -33.38 1.75
CA HIS A 181 -8.78 -33.83 2.09
C HIS A 181 -9.80 -33.13 1.17
N GLU A 182 -9.74 -33.50 -0.13
CA GLU A 182 -10.91 -33.46 -1.00
C GLU A 182 -10.83 -34.71 -1.89
N GLN A 183 -11.18 -35.85 -1.34
CA GLN A 183 -11.70 -37.01 -2.07
C GLN A 183 -12.46 -37.87 -1.05
N ASN A 184 -13.77 -37.60 -0.92
CA ASN A 184 -14.82 -38.63 -0.82
C ASN A 184 -16.19 -37.95 -0.88
#